data_3c3a2b9211ed589676a2f7cb81f7a1e6
#
_entry.id   3c3a2b9211ed589676a2f7cb81f7a1e6
#
_cell.length_a   1.000
_cell.length_b   1.000
_cell.length_c   1.000
_cell.angle_alpha   90.00
_cell.angle_beta   90.00
_cell.angle_gamma   90.00
#
_symmetry.space_group_name_H-M   'P 1'
#
loop_
_entity.id
_entity.type
_entity.pdbx_description
1 polymer ?
#
loop_
_entity_poly.entity_id
_entity_poly.type
_entity_poly.pdbx_seq_one_letter_code
_entity_poly.pdbx_strand_id
1 'polypeptide(L)'
;MKKTINVLDYAGKILTEVGKAALLTTKSGDTVNTMTIGWGTMGVEWNKPIFIAFVRQHRFTWKQLQENPEFTVNIPMDESAAKILSYCGRNSGRNTDKIADLGLTLVEPSVISVPGIKELPLTLECRVLYWQAQEPTAIPAEIREKFYADNVPGDYHDAFYAEIVAAYIAE
;
A
#
# COMPACT_ATOMS: atom_id res chain seq x y z
N MET A 1 2.08 9.93 19.70
CA MET A 1 1.74 11.22 19.01
C MET A 1 1.97 11.06 17.51
N LYS A 2 1.50 12.03 16.67
CA LYS A 2 1.82 12.08 15.24
C LYS A 2 2.63 13.34 14.97
N LYS A 3 3.73 13.18 14.24
CA LYS A 3 4.51 14.30 13.72
C LYS A 3 4.21 14.44 12.23
N THR A 4 3.46 15.48 11.85
CA THR A 4 3.21 15.81 10.44
C THR A 4 4.54 16.10 9.72
N ILE A 5 4.67 15.61 8.50
CA ILE A 5 5.85 15.81 7.66
C ILE A 5 5.48 16.36 6.28
N ASN A 6 6.42 17.03 5.63
CA ASN A 6 6.34 17.25 4.19
C ASN A 6 6.82 15.98 3.48
N VAL A 7 5.92 15.32 2.77
CA VAL A 7 6.21 14.04 2.11
C VAL A 7 7.35 14.11 1.09
N LEU A 8 7.54 15.26 0.45
CA LEU A 8 8.61 15.43 -0.55
C LEU A 8 10.01 15.35 0.08
N ASP A 9 10.16 15.77 1.34
CA ASP A 9 11.44 15.67 2.04
C ASP A 9 11.82 14.21 2.35
N TYR A 10 10.85 13.29 2.27
CA TYR A 10 11.02 11.86 2.53
C TYR A 10 10.97 11.01 1.26
N ALA A 11 10.82 11.60 0.07
CA ALA A 11 10.58 10.86 -1.18
C ALA A 11 11.64 9.79 -1.46
N GLY A 12 12.91 10.12 -1.31
CA GLY A 12 14.00 9.16 -1.50
C GLY A 12 13.95 7.98 -0.53
N LYS A 13 13.64 8.23 0.77
CA LYS A 13 13.47 7.18 1.77
C LYS A 13 12.25 6.32 1.45
N ILE A 14 11.11 6.93 1.14
CA ILE A 14 9.87 6.24 0.79
C ILE A 14 10.11 5.27 -0.36
N LEU A 15 10.69 5.73 -1.47
CA LEU A 15 10.94 4.89 -2.64
C LEU A 15 11.95 3.77 -2.36
N THR A 16 12.98 4.05 -1.58
CA THR A 16 13.96 3.03 -1.18
C THR A 16 13.31 1.93 -0.35
N GLU A 17 12.52 2.28 0.65
CA GLU A 17 11.89 1.30 1.53
C GLU A 17 10.72 0.57 0.86
N VAL A 18 9.91 1.23 0.05
CA VAL A 18 8.87 0.57 -0.76
C VAL A 18 9.49 -0.48 -1.69
N GLY A 19 10.64 -0.18 -2.30
CA GLY A 19 11.37 -1.13 -3.15
C GLY A 19 11.88 -2.37 -2.41
N LYS A 20 12.05 -2.29 -1.08
CA LYS A 20 12.36 -3.46 -0.23
C LYS A 20 11.07 -4.14 0.22
N ALA A 21 10.24 -3.46 0.99
CA ALA A 21 8.89 -3.85 1.40
C ALA A 21 8.24 -2.73 2.23
N ALA A 22 6.94 -2.50 2.02
CA ALA A 22 6.10 -1.64 2.84
C ALA A 22 4.72 -2.29 3.04
N LEU A 23 3.89 -1.77 3.93
CA LEU A 23 2.50 -2.19 4.06
C LEU A 23 1.58 -1.23 3.31
N LEU A 24 0.62 -1.79 2.59
CA LEU A 24 -0.54 -1.09 2.05
C LEU A 24 -1.76 -1.53 2.86
N THR A 25 -2.35 -0.59 3.58
CA THR A 25 -3.50 -0.84 4.46
C THR A 25 -4.75 -0.25 3.84
N THR A 26 -5.83 -1.00 3.89
CA THR A 26 -7.16 -0.65 3.37
C THR A 26 -8.23 -0.92 4.43
N LYS A 27 -9.38 -0.30 4.28
CA LYS A 27 -10.54 -0.50 5.16
C LYS A 27 -11.82 -0.47 4.34
N SER A 28 -12.69 -1.45 4.57
CA SER A 28 -14.04 -1.48 4.02
C SER A 28 -15.00 -1.89 5.14
N GLY A 29 -16.01 -1.05 5.40
CA GLY A 29 -16.83 -1.16 6.61
C GLY A 29 -15.94 -1.12 7.86
N ASP A 30 -16.09 -2.11 8.73
CA ASP A 30 -15.29 -2.26 9.95
C ASP A 30 -14.02 -3.09 9.74
N THR A 31 -13.81 -3.66 8.55
CA THR A 31 -12.69 -4.56 8.27
C THR A 31 -11.46 -3.79 7.81
N VAL A 32 -10.44 -3.72 8.65
CA VAL A 32 -9.11 -3.24 8.30
C VAL A 32 -8.26 -4.41 7.82
N ASN A 33 -7.59 -4.25 6.69
CA ASN A 33 -6.65 -5.22 6.17
C ASN A 33 -5.36 -4.54 5.73
N THR A 34 -4.26 -5.26 5.85
CA THR A 34 -2.97 -4.80 5.34
C THR A 34 -2.29 -5.89 4.53
N MET A 35 -1.56 -5.51 3.50
CA MET A 35 -0.73 -6.42 2.71
C MET A 35 0.64 -5.81 2.45
N THR A 36 1.62 -6.66 2.23
CA THR A 36 2.95 -6.22 1.84
C THR A 36 3.00 -5.90 0.36
N ILE A 37 3.57 -4.75 0.04
CA ILE A 37 3.91 -4.32 -1.31
C ILE A 37 5.43 -4.18 -1.43
N GLY A 38 5.98 -4.46 -2.62
CA GLY A 38 7.37 -4.20 -2.98
C GLY A 38 7.48 -3.28 -4.20
N TRP A 39 6.34 -2.84 -4.73
CA TRP A 39 6.26 -1.94 -5.88
C TRP A 39 5.33 -0.78 -5.58
N GLY A 40 5.73 0.38 -6.05
CA GLY A 40 4.98 1.62 -5.96
C GLY A 40 5.78 2.74 -6.60
N THR A 41 5.11 3.78 -7.00
CA THR A 41 5.77 4.99 -7.50
C THR A 41 5.22 6.21 -6.79
N MET A 42 6.06 7.24 -6.69
CA MET A 42 5.69 8.53 -6.12
C MET A 42 6.13 9.64 -7.05
N GLY A 43 5.27 10.62 -7.26
CA GLY A 43 5.56 11.74 -8.14
C GLY A 43 4.52 12.86 -8.01
N VAL A 44 4.39 13.65 -9.07
CA VAL A 44 3.43 14.75 -9.14
C VAL A 44 2.57 14.57 -10.39
N GLU A 45 1.26 14.58 -10.21
CA GLU A 45 0.27 14.63 -11.28
C GLU A 45 -0.89 15.52 -10.84
N TRP A 46 -1.50 16.24 -11.76
CA TRP A 46 -2.57 17.24 -11.47
C TRP A 46 -2.17 18.27 -10.39
N ASN A 47 -0.89 18.64 -10.34
CA ASN A 47 -0.29 19.52 -9.32
C ASN A 47 -0.46 19.01 -7.87
N LYS A 48 -0.55 17.69 -7.70
CA LYS A 48 -0.70 17.02 -6.40
C LYS A 48 0.42 15.99 -6.20
N PRO A 49 0.87 15.77 -4.96
CA PRO A 49 1.73 14.64 -4.66
C PRO A 49 0.91 13.35 -4.82
N ILE A 50 1.38 12.44 -5.66
CA ILE A 50 0.70 11.19 -6.00
C ILE A 50 1.55 10.00 -5.57
N PHE A 51 0.92 9.00 -4.99
CA PHE A 51 1.43 7.65 -4.86
C PHE A 51 0.61 6.71 -5.75
N ILE A 52 1.30 5.92 -6.58
CA ILE A 52 0.65 4.89 -7.40
C ILE A 52 0.92 3.54 -6.75
N ALA A 53 -0.15 2.90 -6.28
CA ALA A 53 -0.11 1.55 -5.75
C ALA A 53 -0.47 0.54 -6.85
N PHE A 54 0.31 -0.54 -6.96
CA PHE A 54 0.04 -1.62 -7.89
C PHE A 54 -0.55 -2.81 -7.13
N VAL A 55 -1.82 -3.14 -7.40
CA VAL A 55 -2.56 -4.17 -6.68
C VAL A 55 -3.13 -5.19 -7.66
N ARG A 56 -2.78 -6.47 -7.51
CA ARG A 56 -3.34 -7.55 -8.32
C ARG A 56 -4.82 -7.75 -8.01
N GLN A 57 -5.63 -7.99 -9.04
CA GLN A 57 -7.10 -8.09 -8.94
C GLN A 57 -7.55 -9.22 -8.00
N HIS A 58 -6.80 -10.31 -7.87
CA HIS A 58 -7.13 -11.39 -6.96
C HIS A 58 -6.87 -11.06 -5.48
N ARG A 59 -6.16 -9.98 -5.14
CA ARG A 59 -5.88 -9.61 -3.75
C ARG A 59 -7.14 -9.13 -3.04
N PHE A 60 -7.27 -9.44 -1.76
CA PHE A 60 -8.37 -8.95 -0.92
C PHE A 60 -8.38 -7.41 -0.85
N THR A 61 -7.22 -6.80 -0.81
CA THR A 61 -7.01 -5.35 -0.88
C THR A 61 -7.69 -4.72 -2.11
N TRP A 62 -7.61 -5.37 -3.28
CA TRP A 62 -8.25 -4.86 -4.50
C TRP A 62 -9.76 -4.72 -4.31
N LYS A 63 -10.41 -5.75 -3.74
CA LYS A 63 -11.85 -5.70 -3.43
C LYS A 63 -12.18 -4.55 -2.49
N GLN A 64 -11.39 -4.35 -1.42
CA GLN A 64 -11.61 -3.26 -0.48
C GLN A 64 -11.46 -1.88 -1.13
N LEU A 65 -10.51 -1.70 -2.07
CA LEU A 65 -10.33 -0.46 -2.81
C LEU A 65 -11.50 -0.13 -3.75
N GLN A 66 -12.23 -1.13 -4.24
CA GLN A 66 -13.46 -0.90 -5.01
C GLN A 66 -14.60 -0.38 -4.13
N GLU A 67 -14.62 -0.75 -2.85
CA GLU A 67 -15.66 -0.35 -1.89
C GLU A 67 -15.31 0.97 -1.19
N ASN A 68 -14.03 1.17 -0.86
CA ASN A 68 -13.49 2.39 -0.25
C ASN A 68 -12.17 2.77 -0.94
N PRO A 69 -12.16 3.79 -1.79
CA PRO A 69 -10.99 4.19 -2.58
C PRO A 69 -9.97 4.99 -1.75
N GLU A 70 -9.67 4.54 -0.55
CA GLU A 70 -8.68 5.12 0.35
C GLU A 70 -7.73 4.04 0.85
N PHE A 71 -6.47 4.39 1.07
CA PHE A 71 -5.48 3.50 1.66
C PHE A 71 -4.39 4.28 2.40
N THR A 72 -3.68 3.60 3.29
CA THR A 72 -2.41 4.11 3.82
C THR A 72 -1.24 3.27 3.30
N VAL A 73 -0.11 3.94 3.07
CA VAL A 73 1.18 3.27 2.89
C VAL A 73 1.96 3.44 4.17
N ASN A 74 2.32 2.34 4.80
CA ASN A 74 3.05 2.32 6.06
C ASN A 74 4.46 1.80 5.81
N ILE A 75 5.45 2.63 6.09
CA ILE A 75 6.84 2.46 5.68
C ILE A 75 7.68 2.24 6.93
N PRO A 76 8.51 1.17 6.96
CA PRO A 76 9.38 0.92 8.08
C PRO A 76 10.46 2.00 8.18
N MET A 77 10.84 2.32 9.40
CA MET A 77 11.95 3.25 9.65
C MET A 77 13.25 2.52 9.99
N ASP A 78 13.13 1.22 10.32
CA ASP A 78 14.21 0.30 10.64
C ASP A 78 13.83 -1.16 10.27
N GLU A 79 14.66 -2.12 10.64
CA GLU A 79 14.46 -3.53 10.30
C GLU A 79 13.50 -4.30 11.25
N SER A 80 12.96 -3.66 12.28
CA SER A 80 12.10 -4.31 13.28
C SER A 80 10.82 -4.87 12.68
N ALA A 81 10.33 -4.28 11.59
CA ALA A 81 9.12 -4.69 10.88
C ALA A 81 9.27 -5.94 9.97
N ALA A 82 10.46 -6.54 9.86
CA ALA A 82 10.71 -7.64 8.90
C ALA A 82 9.75 -8.83 9.05
N LYS A 83 9.42 -9.22 10.29
CA LYS A 83 8.47 -10.31 10.58
C LYS A 83 7.04 -9.94 10.16
N ILE A 84 6.63 -8.71 10.44
CA ILE A 84 5.32 -8.16 10.08
C ILE A 84 5.16 -8.16 8.56
N LEU A 85 6.14 -7.62 7.84
CA LEU A 85 6.16 -7.58 6.38
C LEU A 85 6.10 -8.99 5.76
N SER A 86 6.89 -9.92 6.29
CA SER A 86 6.88 -11.31 5.83
C SER A 86 5.51 -11.98 6.04
N TYR A 87 4.89 -11.82 7.20
CA TYR A 87 3.58 -12.39 7.52
C TYR A 87 2.47 -11.80 6.64
N CYS A 88 2.41 -10.47 6.54
CA CYS A 88 1.40 -9.77 5.77
C CYS A 88 1.47 -10.06 4.25
N GLY A 89 2.65 -10.38 3.74
CA GLY A 89 2.85 -10.76 2.34
C GLY A 89 2.38 -12.18 1.99
N ARG A 90 2.43 -13.11 2.96
CA ARG A 90 2.09 -14.53 2.75
C ARG A 90 0.66 -14.90 3.06
N ASN A 91 -0.02 -14.13 3.91
CA ASN A 91 -1.36 -14.44 4.38
C ASN A 91 -2.41 -13.52 3.72
N SER A 92 -3.57 -14.10 3.38
CA SER A 92 -4.68 -13.35 2.78
C SER A 92 -5.63 -12.84 3.86
N GLY A 93 -6.00 -11.57 3.77
CA GLY A 93 -7.04 -10.97 4.63
C GLY A 93 -8.44 -11.56 4.45
N ARG A 94 -8.65 -12.47 3.47
CA ARG A 94 -9.90 -13.24 3.36
C ARG A 94 -10.05 -14.28 4.45
N ASN A 95 -8.94 -14.82 4.95
CA ASN A 95 -8.93 -15.97 5.85
C ASN A 95 -8.25 -15.68 7.19
N THR A 96 -7.70 -14.48 7.37
CA THR A 96 -6.78 -14.17 8.46
C THR A 96 -6.96 -12.72 8.89
N ASP A 97 -7.17 -12.46 10.16
CA ASP A 97 -7.09 -11.12 10.74
C ASP A 97 -5.64 -10.80 11.10
N LYS A 98 -4.91 -10.26 10.14
CA LYS A 98 -3.49 -9.95 10.31
C LYS A 98 -3.21 -8.89 11.36
N ILE A 99 -4.17 -8.00 11.62
CA ILE A 99 -4.06 -6.98 12.67
C ILE A 99 -4.06 -7.66 14.04
N ALA A 100 -5.04 -8.52 14.28
CA ALA A 100 -5.16 -9.26 15.53
C ALA A 100 -4.02 -10.29 15.71
N ASP A 101 -3.71 -11.07 14.68
CA ASP A 101 -2.68 -12.12 14.73
C ASP A 101 -1.28 -11.60 15.09
N LEU A 102 -0.96 -10.39 14.62
CA LEU A 102 0.33 -9.74 14.88
C LEU A 102 0.29 -8.73 16.03
N GLY A 103 -0.89 -8.48 16.60
CA GLY A 103 -1.08 -7.45 17.63
C GLY A 103 -0.71 -6.05 17.14
N LEU A 104 -1.02 -5.73 15.87
CA LEU A 104 -0.66 -4.43 15.29
C LEU A 104 -1.45 -3.30 15.91
N THR A 105 -0.77 -2.19 16.17
CA THR A 105 -1.36 -0.99 16.74
C THR A 105 -1.86 -0.07 15.62
N LEU A 106 -3.18 0.10 15.53
CA LEU A 106 -3.78 1.03 14.59
C LEU A 106 -3.59 2.48 15.05
N VAL A 107 -3.20 3.34 14.13
CA VAL A 107 -3.06 4.78 14.33
C VAL A 107 -4.22 5.48 13.65
N GLU A 108 -5.04 6.19 14.42
CA GLU A 108 -6.18 6.94 13.86
C GLU A 108 -5.75 7.84 12.69
N PRO A 109 -6.47 7.83 11.57
CA PRO A 109 -6.14 8.66 10.43
C PRO A 109 -6.35 10.15 10.74
N SER A 110 -5.76 11.03 9.92
CA SER A 110 -5.91 12.48 10.04
C SER A 110 -6.95 13.04 9.07
N VAL A 111 -7.05 12.47 7.88
CA VAL A 111 -7.88 13.00 6.76
C VAL A 111 -8.78 11.94 6.13
N ILE A 112 -8.30 10.71 6.01
CA ILE A 112 -9.05 9.61 5.40
C ILE A 112 -9.70 8.70 6.46
N SER A 113 -10.35 7.62 6.03
CA SER A 113 -10.99 6.66 6.96
C SER A 113 -10.10 5.45 7.31
N VAL A 114 -8.97 5.30 6.65
CA VAL A 114 -8.08 4.14 6.79
C VAL A 114 -6.96 4.44 7.78
N PRO A 115 -6.77 3.60 8.83
CA PRO A 115 -5.75 3.83 9.84
C PRO A 115 -4.33 3.57 9.33
N GLY A 116 -3.36 4.18 9.99
CA GLY A 116 -1.95 3.79 9.88
C GLY A 116 -1.62 2.60 10.77
N ILE A 117 -0.40 2.07 10.63
CA ILE A 117 0.16 0.99 11.45
C ILE A 117 1.37 1.54 12.21
N LYS A 118 1.31 1.54 13.54
CA LYS A 118 2.34 2.16 14.39
C LYS A 118 3.72 1.51 14.23
N GLU A 119 3.77 0.22 14.02
CA GLU A 119 5.00 -0.56 13.87
C GLU A 119 5.76 -0.22 12.57
N LEU A 120 5.10 0.44 11.61
CA LEU A 120 5.69 1.03 10.41
C LEU A 120 5.35 2.53 10.40
N PRO A 121 6.07 3.35 11.15
CA PRO A 121 5.58 4.64 11.63
C PRO A 121 5.46 5.74 10.58
N LEU A 122 6.24 5.68 9.48
CA LEU A 122 6.11 6.65 8.39
C LEU A 122 4.89 6.29 7.54
N THR A 123 3.83 7.07 7.68
CA THR A 123 2.52 6.82 7.07
C THR A 123 2.17 7.89 6.03
N LEU A 124 1.72 7.43 4.87
CA LEU A 124 1.07 8.24 3.84
C LEU A 124 -0.42 7.93 3.85
N GLU A 125 -1.26 8.92 4.00
CA GLU A 125 -2.71 8.81 3.80
C GLU A 125 -3.04 9.18 2.35
N CYS A 126 -3.66 8.23 1.63
CA CYS A 126 -3.84 8.31 0.19
C CYS A 126 -5.32 8.18 -0.18
N ARG A 127 -5.81 9.07 -1.06
CA ARG A 127 -7.14 9.02 -1.65
C ARG A 127 -7.04 8.79 -3.14
N VAL A 128 -7.63 7.69 -3.63
CA VAL A 128 -7.60 7.33 -5.05
C VAL A 128 -8.38 8.35 -5.88
N LEU A 129 -7.74 8.90 -6.88
CA LEU A 129 -8.35 9.82 -7.86
C LEU A 129 -8.67 9.13 -9.17
N TYR A 130 -7.86 8.11 -9.53
CA TYR A 130 -7.98 7.37 -10.78
C TYR A 130 -7.39 5.98 -10.60
N TRP A 131 -7.91 5.00 -11.31
CA TRP A 131 -7.30 3.68 -11.42
C TRP A 131 -7.40 3.13 -12.83
N GLN A 132 -6.47 2.28 -13.21
CA GLN A 132 -6.39 1.68 -14.52
C GLN A 132 -5.82 0.26 -14.44
N ALA A 133 -6.44 -0.69 -15.11
CA ALA A 133 -5.87 -2.00 -15.33
C ALA A 133 -4.64 -1.90 -16.24
N GLN A 134 -3.59 -2.65 -15.93
CA GLN A 134 -2.46 -2.79 -16.84
C GLN A 134 -2.92 -3.55 -18.10
N GLU A 135 -2.51 -3.03 -19.29
CA GLU A 135 -2.73 -3.72 -20.58
C GLU A 135 -1.62 -4.77 -20.77
N PRO A 136 -1.94 -6.08 -20.72
CA PRO A 136 -0.92 -7.14 -20.76
C PRO A 136 -0.09 -7.12 -22.04
N THR A 137 -0.71 -6.79 -23.18
CA THR A 137 -0.02 -6.81 -24.46
C THR A 137 0.97 -5.67 -24.63
N ALA A 138 0.82 -4.61 -23.85
CA ALA A 138 1.75 -3.48 -23.81
C ALA A 138 2.98 -3.73 -22.91
N ILE A 139 2.95 -4.80 -22.08
CA ILE A 139 4.07 -5.16 -21.22
C ILE A 139 5.05 -6.05 -22.01
N PRO A 140 6.37 -5.76 -22.01
CA PRO A 140 7.37 -6.61 -22.64
C PRO A 140 7.28 -8.08 -22.22
N ALA A 141 7.49 -9.01 -23.15
CA ALA A 141 7.34 -10.44 -22.92
C ALA A 141 8.18 -10.93 -21.75
N GLU A 142 9.43 -10.48 -21.66
CA GLU A 142 10.36 -10.82 -20.57
C GLU A 142 9.87 -10.44 -19.17
N ILE A 143 9.17 -9.30 -19.07
CA ILE A 143 8.56 -8.84 -17.82
C ILE A 143 7.34 -9.70 -17.48
N ARG A 144 6.50 -10.00 -18.48
CA ARG A 144 5.34 -10.87 -18.28
C ARG A 144 5.75 -12.27 -17.83
N GLU A 145 6.74 -12.86 -18.50
CA GLU A 145 7.26 -14.18 -18.16
C GLU A 145 7.86 -14.21 -16.74
N LYS A 146 8.58 -13.18 -16.37
CA LYS A 146 9.23 -13.10 -15.06
C LYS A 146 8.26 -12.88 -13.89
N PHE A 147 7.24 -12.05 -14.06
CA PHE A 147 6.44 -11.56 -12.94
C PHE A 147 4.97 -11.98 -12.96
N TYR A 148 4.46 -12.50 -14.09
CA TYR A 148 3.05 -12.80 -14.27
C TYR A 148 2.77 -14.22 -14.79
N ALA A 149 3.82 -15.05 -15.00
CA ALA A 149 3.67 -16.40 -15.56
C ALA A 149 3.02 -17.41 -14.61
N ASP A 150 3.05 -17.17 -13.30
CA ASP A 150 3.03 -18.29 -12.38
C ASP A 150 1.71 -18.69 -11.76
N ASN A 151 0.70 -17.84 -11.61
CA ASN A 151 -0.30 -18.23 -10.59
C ASN A 151 -1.76 -18.12 -11.00
N VAL A 152 -2.15 -17.10 -11.69
CA VAL A 152 -3.53 -16.91 -12.11
C VAL A 152 -3.51 -16.31 -13.50
N PRO A 153 -3.96 -17.06 -14.53
CA PRO A 153 -4.00 -16.52 -15.88
C PRO A 153 -4.77 -15.20 -15.91
N GLY A 154 -4.13 -14.15 -16.44
CA GLY A 154 -4.73 -12.82 -16.54
C GLY A 154 -4.65 -11.97 -15.25
N ASP A 155 -3.97 -12.43 -14.21
CA ASP A 155 -3.84 -11.68 -12.94
C ASP A 155 -2.72 -10.65 -13.01
N TYR A 156 -3.02 -9.54 -13.64
CA TYR A 156 -2.15 -8.36 -13.71
C TYR A 156 -2.47 -7.38 -12.57
N HIS A 157 -1.63 -6.34 -12.42
CA HIS A 157 -1.91 -5.29 -11.48
C HIS A 157 -2.86 -4.24 -12.07
N ASP A 158 -3.70 -3.69 -11.21
CA ASP A 158 -4.32 -2.39 -11.45
C ASP A 158 -3.46 -1.32 -10.77
N ALA A 159 -3.27 -0.20 -11.45
CA ALA A 159 -2.56 0.97 -10.93
C ALA A 159 -3.57 1.93 -10.30
N PHE A 160 -3.47 2.15 -9.00
CA PHE A 160 -4.32 3.09 -8.26
C PHE A 160 -3.54 4.38 -8.02
N TYR A 161 -3.94 5.45 -8.72
CA TYR A 161 -3.35 6.79 -8.62
C TYR A 161 -4.02 7.54 -7.48
N ALA A 162 -3.30 7.78 -6.41
CA ALA A 162 -3.86 8.36 -5.21
C ALA A 162 -3.12 9.63 -4.80
N GLU A 163 -3.87 10.69 -4.50
CA GLU A 163 -3.34 11.89 -3.86
C GLU A 163 -2.87 11.54 -2.45
N ILE A 164 -1.65 11.94 -2.11
CA ILE A 164 -1.17 11.90 -0.74
C ILE A 164 -1.76 13.11 -0.01
N VAL A 165 -2.83 12.89 0.74
CA VAL A 165 -3.58 13.96 1.42
C VAL A 165 -3.04 14.30 2.79
N ALA A 166 -2.29 13.39 3.41
CA ALA A 166 -1.54 13.62 4.65
C ALA A 166 -0.33 12.68 4.73
N ALA A 167 0.70 13.11 5.44
CA ALA A 167 1.85 12.29 5.77
C ALA A 167 2.35 12.61 7.18
N TYR A 168 2.71 11.56 7.93
CA TYR A 168 3.19 11.71 9.30
C TYR A 168 4.12 10.57 9.73
N ILE A 169 4.83 10.80 10.83
CA ILE A 169 5.53 9.76 11.59
C ILE A 169 4.78 9.55 12.90
N ALA A 170 4.32 8.31 13.16
CA ALA A 170 3.72 7.91 14.42
C ALA A 170 4.80 7.67 15.49
N GLU A 171 4.63 8.27 16.65
CA GLU A 171 5.55 8.16 17.81
C GLU A 171 4.93 7.29 18.92
#